data_4aa290dd596b33cb406c4d4f7a6011af
#
_entry.id   4aa290dd596b33cb406c4d4f7a6011af
#
_cell.length_a   1.000
_cell.length_b   1.000
_cell.length_c   1.000
_cell.angle_alpha   90.00
_cell.angle_beta   90.00
_cell.angle_gamma   90.00
#
_symmetry.space_group_name_H-M   'P 1'
#
loop_
_entity.id
_entity.type
_entity.pdbx_description
1 polymer ?
#
loop_
_entity_poly.entity_id
_entity_poly.type
_entity_poly.pdbx_seq_one_letter_code
_entity_poly.pdbx_strand_id
1 'polypeptide(L)'
;MTTRRLVTLVLCFVMLTFYPPSVIATEVNEQPPEFVNIQTPQGNLYSEFINLSGQSSIPAAELVWSITTLGQVNTIIPINQELISSSAFTNFTYNNAVYDWELSIPSYGYNCTCVFSIKALDSPEATESSIVIFVGQNSHYTVIDLDTNILPVSSNDVKYLQYNILQPEDASTGNVGIINDISFMANICQFSGNSCISETRNVFLNHSIHADGFYEIEINKLGLNLVDGIWNFEIYLRDQYLRLSNPDYQQLTFDTNPPIVNISGVESIDEMGTAVFSVSVDDGYDSSLVSLTWTVTEPNGLIRGISNGEFISDNSIQLLFNESGTWTISVLATDSVGYYAKENYSIIVENLPPVIVVENSDNYVLSEGKFSIDLDEPWFINASQTTDTASDLAELSFAWFADKELVHEDNNLSHDIINSVGTHAIMLEVTDNNGASSKLFFNLTIVDNDDSESINEFVFPLVSLILLGVGSIYLLVRLRKTDSKFNLPKWNK
;
A
#
# COMPACT_ATOMS: atom_id res chain seq x y z
N MET A 1 -14.97 20.50 -61.54
CA MET A 1 -15.92 19.53 -60.95
C MET A 1 -15.22 18.35 -60.23
N THR A 2 -13.91 18.33 -60.17
CA THR A 2 -13.09 17.20 -59.67
C THR A 2 -12.55 17.40 -58.26
N THR A 3 -12.49 18.62 -57.75
CA THR A 3 -11.96 18.90 -56.40
C THR A 3 -12.98 18.73 -55.26
N ARG A 4 -14.28 18.84 -55.53
CA ARG A 4 -15.33 18.64 -54.50
C ARG A 4 -15.57 17.18 -54.15
N ARG A 5 -15.32 16.23 -55.05
CA ARG A 5 -15.49 14.78 -54.78
C ARG A 5 -14.32 14.18 -54.00
N LEU A 6 -13.14 14.77 -54.11
CA LEU A 6 -11.97 14.30 -53.35
C LEU A 6 -12.05 14.70 -51.86
N VAL A 7 -12.54 15.91 -51.57
CA VAL A 7 -12.73 16.39 -50.20
C VAL A 7 -13.79 15.60 -49.47
N THR A 8 -14.87 15.20 -50.16
CA THR A 8 -15.94 14.37 -49.54
C THR A 8 -15.46 12.96 -49.25
N LEU A 9 -14.59 12.38 -50.04
CA LEU A 9 -14.04 11.04 -49.82
C LEU A 9 -13.01 11.02 -48.69
N VAL A 10 -12.19 12.07 -48.56
CA VAL A 10 -11.23 12.19 -47.44
C VAL A 10 -11.94 12.45 -46.09
N LEU A 11 -13.05 13.25 -46.12
CA LEU A 11 -13.86 13.45 -44.90
C LEU A 11 -14.62 12.18 -44.46
N CYS A 12 -15.08 11.34 -45.39
CA CYS A 12 -15.65 10.04 -45.05
C CYS A 12 -14.59 9.07 -44.48
N PHE A 13 -13.35 9.13 -44.96
CA PHE A 13 -12.29 8.25 -44.40
C PHE A 13 -11.79 8.72 -43.04
N VAL A 14 -11.76 10.02 -42.78
CA VAL A 14 -11.39 10.56 -41.43
C VAL A 14 -12.49 10.33 -40.39
N MET A 15 -13.79 10.30 -40.79
CA MET A 15 -14.88 9.98 -39.88
C MET A 15 -14.96 8.49 -39.52
N LEU A 16 -14.42 7.59 -40.37
CA LEU A 16 -14.37 6.15 -40.09
C LEU A 16 -13.24 5.75 -39.11
N THR A 17 -12.26 6.62 -38.90
CA THR A 17 -11.16 6.33 -37.94
C THR A 17 -11.39 6.82 -36.51
N PHE A 18 -12.49 7.57 -36.29
CA PHE A 18 -12.86 8.08 -34.95
C PHE A 18 -14.07 7.38 -34.29
N TYR A 19 -14.55 6.27 -34.84
CA TYR A 19 -15.44 5.42 -34.07
C TYR A 19 -14.57 4.59 -33.12
N PRO A 20 -14.71 4.75 -31.80
CA PRO A 20 -14.11 3.79 -30.88
C PRO A 20 -14.67 2.41 -31.24
N PRO A 21 -13.87 1.37 -31.23
CA PRO A 21 -14.39 0.02 -31.39
C PRO A 21 -15.50 -0.12 -30.36
N SER A 22 -16.72 -0.41 -30.83
CA SER A 22 -17.80 -0.85 -29.96
C SER A 22 -17.23 -2.04 -29.20
N VAL A 23 -16.91 -1.83 -27.93
CA VAL A 23 -16.71 -2.93 -26.99
C VAL A 23 -18.05 -3.64 -26.99
N ILE A 24 -18.11 -4.73 -27.74
CA ILE A 24 -19.16 -5.74 -27.54
C ILE A 24 -18.90 -6.20 -26.13
N ALA A 25 -19.63 -5.64 -25.16
CA ALA A 25 -19.75 -6.25 -23.87
C ALA A 25 -20.30 -7.65 -24.17
N THR A 26 -19.45 -8.65 -24.16
CA THR A 26 -19.87 -10.00 -23.94
C THR A 26 -20.57 -9.92 -22.59
N GLU A 27 -21.91 -9.96 -22.58
CA GLU A 27 -22.64 -10.36 -21.40
C GLU A 27 -22.01 -11.69 -21.01
N VAL A 28 -21.12 -11.64 -20.05
CA VAL A 28 -20.76 -12.81 -19.28
C VAL A 28 -22.09 -13.14 -18.60
N ASN A 29 -22.73 -14.16 -19.12
CA ASN A 29 -23.91 -14.75 -18.52
C ASN A 29 -23.34 -15.43 -17.27
N GLU A 30 -23.09 -14.67 -16.20
CA GLU A 30 -22.74 -15.21 -14.91
C GLU A 30 -23.95 -16.03 -14.46
N GLN A 31 -23.82 -17.31 -14.60
CA GLN A 31 -24.76 -18.25 -14.05
C GLN A 31 -24.81 -17.94 -12.54
N PRO A 32 -26.00 -17.71 -11.95
CA PRO A 32 -26.07 -17.42 -10.53
C PRO A 32 -25.34 -18.53 -9.75
N PRO A 33 -24.64 -18.18 -8.67
CA PRO A 33 -23.86 -19.15 -7.92
C PRO A 33 -24.77 -20.29 -7.47
N GLU A 34 -24.26 -21.52 -7.61
CA GLU A 34 -24.94 -22.70 -7.12
C GLU A 34 -25.07 -22.63 -5.61
N PHE A 35 -26.23 -22.97 -5.08
CA PHE A 35 -26.49 -22.97 -3.65
C PHE A 35 -27.36 -24.15 -3.22
N VAL A 36 -27.16 -24.56 -1.98
CA VAL A 36 -28.05 -25.46 -1.23
C VAL A 36 -28.30 -24.83 0.13
N ASN A 37 -29.54 -24.74 0.56
CA ASN A 37 -29.86 -24.26 1.90
C ASN A 37 -30.92 -25.15 2.56
N ILE A 38 -30.91 -25.15 3.91
CA ILE A 38 -31.88 -25.80 4.76
C ILE A 38 -32.80 -24.71 5.34
N GLN A 39 -34.11 -24.82 5.13
CA GLN A 39 -35.10 -23.88 5.66
C GLN A 39 -35.67 -24.34 6.99
N THR A 40 -35.55 -25.65 7.28
CA THR A 40 -35.96 -26.19 8.58
C THR A 40 -35.12 -25.52 9.70
N PRO A 41 -35.77 -24.95 10.73
CA PRO A 41 -35.04 -24.40 11.87
C PRO A 41 -34.16 -25.46 12.53
N GLN A 42 -33.00 -25.08 12.97
CA GLN A 42 -32.14 -25.96 13.74
C GLN A 42 -32.65 -26.10 15.20
N GLY A 43 -32.18 -27.16 15.88
CA GLY A 43 -32.59 -27.43 17.27
C GLY A 43 -33.89 -28.22 17.46
N ASN A 44 -34.52 -28.64 16.38
CA ASN A 44 -35.74 -29.48 16.48
C ASN A 44 -35.44 -30.88 17.02
N LEU A 45 -36.35 -31.40 17.86
CA LEU A 45 -36.34 -32.78 18.37
C LEU A 45 -37.23 -33.70 17.53
N TYR A 46 -36.66 -34.78 17.04
CA TYR A 46 -37.32 -35.79 16.22
C TYR A 46 -37.40 -37.13 16.96
N SER A 47 -38.59 -37.72 17.01
CA SER A 47 -38.82 -39.00 17.67
C SER A 47 -39.17 -40.14 16.72
N GLU A 48 -39.87 -39.87 15.63
CA GLU A 48 -40.33 -40.90 14.67
C GLU A 48 -39.69 -40.69 13.27
N PHE A 49 -39.79 -39.49 12.77
CA PHE A 49 -39.21 -39.09 11.47
C PHE A 49 -38.49 -37.77 11.59
N ILE A 50 -37.30 -37.66 10.96
CA ILE A 50 -36.56 -36.43 10.74
C ILE A 50 -37.09 -35.81 9.48
N ASN A 51 -37.92 -34.77 9.63
CA ASN A 51 -38.52 -34.06 8.50
C ASN A 51 -37.82 -32.74 8.28
N LEU A 52 -37.15 -32.61 7.12
CA LEU A 52 -36.35 -31.46 6.75
C LEU A 52 -36.83 -30.89 5.41
N SER A 53 -36.67 -29.58 5.25
CA SER A 53 -36.98 -28.90 4.01
C SER A 53 -35.97 -27.83 3.70
N GLY A 54 -35.88 -27.45 2.43
CA GLY A 54 -34.95 -26.42 1.99
C GLY A 54 -35.11 -26.11 0.51
N GLN A 55 -34.14 -25.37 0.01
CA GLN A 55 -34.06 -24.97 -1.39
C GLN A 55 -32.67 -25.27 -1.97
N SER A 56 -32.64 -25.52 -3.29
CA SER A 56 -31.41 -25.76 -4.02
C SER A 56 -31.50 -25.24 -5.44
N SER A 57 -30.41 -24.68 -5.97
CA SER A 57 -30.27 -24.45 -7.42
C SER A 57 -29.86 -25.71 -8.18
N ILE A 58 -29.51 -26.79 -7.47
CA ILE A 58 -28.98 -28.06 -7.98
C ILE A 58 -30.05 -29.13 -7.95
N PRO A 59 -30.15 -29.98 -8.99
CA PRO A 59 -31.15 -31.06 -9.03
C PRO A 59 -30.87 -32.15 -7.99
N ALA A 60 -31.91 -32.85 -7.55
CA ALA A 60 -31.86 -33.88 -6.51
C ALA A 60 -30.81 -34.98 -6.77
N ALA A 61 -30.57 -35.33 -8.04
CA ALA A 61 -29.61 -36.39 -8.42
C ALA A 61 -28.15 -36.03 -8.06
N GLU A 62 -27.87 -34.76 -7.89
CA GLU A 62 -26.55 -34.21 -7.60
C GLU A 62 -26.39 -33.78 -6.13
N LEU A 63 -27.44 -33.99 -5.31
CA LEU A 63 -27.41 -33.67 -3.87
C LEU A 63 -27.08 -34.92 -3.06
N VAL A 64 -26.25 -34.72 -2.04
CA VAL A 64 -25.94 -35.73 -1.03
C VAL A 64 -26.15 -35.15 0.36
N TRP A 65 -26.62 -35.99 1.27
CA TRP A 65 -26.79 -35.61 2.66
C TRP A 65 -26.15 -36.62 3.61
N SER A 66 -25.83 -36.18 4.82
CA SER A 66 -25.29 -37.00 5.88
C SER A 66 -25.85 -36.61 7.22
N ILE A 67 -25.88 -37.55 8.17
CA ILE A 67 -26.14 -37.30 9.59
C ILE A 67 -24.90 -37.78 10.36
N THR A 68 -24.34 -36.87 11.16
CA THR A 68 -23.18 -37.17 12.00
C THR A 68 -23.53 -36.89 13.45
N THR A 69 -23.00 -37.67 14.40
CA THR A 69 -23.19 -37.38 15.82
C THR A 69 -22.25 -36.28 16.25
N LEU A 70 -22.77 -35.28 16.90
CA LEU A 70 -21.97 -34.28 17.61
C LEU A 70 -21.52 -34.90 18.94
N GLY A 71 -20.23 -35.21 19.07
CA GLY A 71 -19.65 -35.79 20.30
C GLY A 71 -19.29 -34.72 21.32
N GLN A 72 -18.96 -35.13 22.53
CA GLN A 72 -18.34 -34.24 23.52
C GLN A 72 -16.97 -33.80 23.01
N VAL A 73 -16.68 -32.52 23.04
CA VAL A 73 -15.45 -31.85 22.63
C VAL A 73 -14.52 -32.68 21.71
N ASN A 74 -14.44 -32.32 20.45
CA ASN A 74 -13.55 -32.88 19.41
C ASN A 74 -13.93 -34.26 18.82
N THR A 75 -15.12 -34.76 18.98
CA THR A 75 -15.48 -36.03 18.34
C THR A 75 -16.78 -35.90 17.52
N ILE A 76 -16.66 -35.64 16.25
CA ILE A 76 -17.73 -35.90 15.27
C ILE A 76 -17.60 -37.37 14.91
N ILE A 77 -18.50 -38.22 15.41
CA ILE A 77 -18.53 -39.62 15.06
C ILE A 77 -19.60 -39.79 13.97
N PRO A 78 -19.23 -40.11 12.72
CA PRO A 78 -20.22 -40.39 11.69
C PRO A 78 -21.03 -41.62 12.10
N ILE A 79 -22.35 -41.48 12.27
CA ILE A 79 -23.23 -42.60 12.57
C ILE A 79 -23.57 -43.37 11.28
N ASN A 80 -23.81 -42.65 10.21
CA ASN A 80 -23.95 -43.19 8.85
C ASN A 80 -23.56 -42.14 7.84
N GLN A 81 -22.53 -42.37 7.07
CA GLN A 81 -22.30 -41.66 5.81
C GLN A 81 -23.08 -42.39 4.71
N GLU A 82 -24.39 -42.43 4.77
CA GLU A 82 -25.13 -42.83 3.60
C GLU A 82 -25.25 -41.65 2.68
N LEU A 83 -24.43 -41.63 1.64
CA LEU A 83 -24.63 -40.89 0.43
C LEU A 83 -25.91 -41.40 -0.21
N ILE A 84 -27.04 -40.78 0.14
CA ILE A 84 -28.35 -41.28 -0.36
C ILE A 84 -28.69 -40.53 -1.64
N SER A 85 -28.99 -41.32 -2.67
CA SER A 85 -29.42 -40.89 -3.96
C SER A 85 -30.75 -40.08 -3.90
N SER A 86 -31.06 -39.41 -4.98
CA SER A 86 -32.28 -38.64 -5.23
C SER A 86 -33.60 -39.31 -4.85
N SER A 87 -33.65 -40.61 -4.57
CA SER A 87 -34.84 -41.35 -4.14
C SER A 87 -35.26 -41.12 -2.70
N ALA A 88 -34.49 -40.45 -1.88
CA ALA A 88 -34.81 -40.17 -0.46
C ALA A 88 -35.68 -38.90 -0.28
N PHE A 89 -35.73 -38.05 -1.25
CA PHE A 89 -36.57 -36.85 -1.19
C PHE A 89 -38.03 -37.22 -1.34
N THR A 90 -38.89 -36.79 -0.40
CA THR A 90 -40.31 -37.02 -0.44
C THR A 90 -41.02 -36.02 -1.37
N ASN A 91 -40.46 -34.87 -1.56
CA ASN A 91 -40.88 -33.87 -2.51
C ASN A 91 -39.65 -33.14 -3.10
N PHE A 92 -39.68 -32.88 -4.40
CA PHE A 92 -38.67 -32.13 -5.10
C PHE A 92 -39.31 -31.38 -6.27
N THR A 93 -39.63 -30.11 -6.08
CA THR A 93 -40.41 -29.32 -7.02
C THR A 93 -39.61 -28.15 -7.55
N TYR A 94 -39.53 -28.05 -8.90
CA TYR A 94 -38.88 -26.91 -9.55
C TYR A 94 -39.81 -25.72 -9.64
N ASN A 95 -39.41 -24.60 -9.07
CA ASN A 95 -40.20 -23.36 -9.07
C ASN A 95 -39.26 -22.16 -9.27
N ASN A 96 -39.46 -21.40 -10.36
CA ASN A 96 -38.68 -20.16 -10.64
C ASN A 96 -37.16 -20.28 -10.55
N ALA A 97 -36.60 -21.29 -11.21
CA ALA A 97 -35.14 -21.59 -11.24
C ALA A 97 -34.57 -22.14 -9.92
N VAL A 98 -35.39 -22.48 -8.95
CA VAL A 98 -35.01 -23.07 -7.67
C VAL A 98 -35.77 -24.32 -7.43
N TYR A 99 -35.17 -25.33 -6.84
CA TYR A 99 -35.83 -26.55 -6.40
C TYR A 99 -36.17 -26.41 -4.91
N ASP A 100 -37.47 -26.55 -4.58
CA ASP A 100 -37.91 -26.76 -3.21
C ASP A 100 -37.84 -28.25 -2.91
N TRP A 101 -37.18 -28.63 -1.83
CA TRP A 101 -37.00 -30.02 -1.46
C TRP A 101 -37.53 -30.32 -0.05
N GLU A 102 -38.01 -31.54 0.12
CA GLU A 102 -38.42 -32.12 1.41
C GLU A 102 -37.81 -33.51 1.55
N LEU A 103 -37.33 -33.80 2.73
CA LEU A 103 -36.71 -35.06 3.11
C LEU A 103 -37.35 -35.58 4.36
N SER A 104 -37.69 -36.89 4.39
CA SER A 104 -38.23 -37.55 5.56
C SER A 104 -37.46 -38.83 5.82
N ILE A 105 -36.71 -38.87 6.91
CA ILE A 105 -35.83 -39.97 7.29
C ILE A 105 -36.41 -40.65 8.54
N PRO A 106 -36.60 -41.98 8.57
CA PRO A 106 -36.98 -42.67 9.80
C PRO A 106 -35.92 -42.45 10.89
N SER A 107 -36.35 -42.01 12.06
CA SER A 107 -35.44 -41.71 13.17
C SER A 107 -34.94 -42.91 13.93
N TYR A 108 -35.57 -44.09 13.76
CA TYR A 108 -35.18 -45.30 14.47
C TYR A 108 -33.71 -45.72 14.08
N GLY A 109 -32.91 -45.96 15.08
CA GLY A 109 -31.47 -46.19 14.90
C GLY A 109 -30.59 -44.97 15.14
N TYR A 110 -31.17 -43.78 15.20
CA TYR A 110 -30.49 -42.55 15.61
C TYR A 110 -30.92 -42.19 17.03
N ASN A 111 -29.93 -41.86 17.87
CA ASN A 111 -30.18 -41.36 19.20
C ASN A 111 -29.02 -40.45 19.58
N CYS A 112 -29.09 -39.23 19.15
CA CYS A 112 -27.94 -38.31 19.16
C CYS A 112 -28.37 -36.85 19.16
N THR A 113 -27.47 -36.01 19.63
CA THR A 113 -27.35 -34.64 19.16
C THR A 113 -26.57 -34.74 17.85
N CYS A 114 -27.20 -34.41 16.73
CA CYS A 114 -26.64 -34.69 15.40
C CYS A 114 -26.50 -33.42 14.58
N VAL A 115 -25.58 -33.44 13.64
CA VAL A 115 -25.51 -32.49 12.55
C VAL A 115 -26.02 -33.16 11.29
N PHE A 116 -27.04 -32.59 10.70
CA PHE A 116 -27.49 -32.92 9.37
C PHE A 116 -26.84 -31.95 8.39
N SER A 117 -26.17 -32.49 7.38
CA SER A 117 -25.53 -31.71 6.30
C SER A 117 -26.06 -32.13 4.95
N ILE A 118 -26.22 -31.16 4.06
CA ILE A 118 -26.58 -31.38 2.65
C ILE A 118 -25.66 -30.54 1.75
N LYS A 119 -25.19 -31.14 0.66
CA LYS A 119 -24.27 -30.49 -0.29
C LYS A 119 -24.40 -31.07 -1.69
N ALA A 120 -23.82 -30.39 -2.67
CA ALA A 120 -23.65 -30.95 -4.01
C ALA A 120 -22.55 -31.99 -4.05
N LEU A 121 -22.77 -33.06 -4.85
CA LEU A 121 -21.80 -34.16 -4.99
C LEU A 121 -20.51 -33.70 -5.70
N ASP A 122 -20.64 -32.97 -6.80
CA ASP A 122 -19.51 -32.68 -7.72
C ASP A 122 -19.29 -31.18 -7.98
N SER A 123 -19.99 -30.30 -7.30
CA SER A 123 -19.82 -28.85 -7.47
C SER A 123 -18.88 -28.29 -6.41
N PRO A 124 -17.70 -27.75 -6.79
CA PRO A 124 -16.80 -27.11 -5.84
C PRO A 124 -17.30 -25.76 -5.31
N GLU A 125 -18.32 -25.18 -5.96
CA GLU A 125 -18.88 -23.85 -5.63
C GLU A 125 -20.14 -23.92 -4.76
N ALA A 126 -20.78 -25.10 -4.66
CA ALA A 126 -21.96 -25.26 -3.82
C ALA A 126 -21.59 -25.27 -2.34
N THR A 127 -22.15 -24.33 -1.62
CA THR A 127 -21.97 -24.21 -0.17
C THR A 127 -22.68 -25.36 0.53
N GLU A 128 -21.94 -26.13 1.35
CA GLU A 128 -22.52 -27.10 2.25
C GLU A 128 -23.44 -26.37 3.25
N SER A 129 -24.66 -26.85 3.44
CA SER A 129 -25.60 -26.34 4.44
C SER A 129 -25.77 -27.38 5.54
N SER A 130 -25.67 -26.95 6.78
CA SER A 130 -25.75 -27.84 7.95
C SER A 130 -26.61 -27.26 9.03
N ILE A 131 -27.37 -28.10 9.72
CA ILE A 131 -28.12 -27.74 10.91
C ILE A 131 -27.94 -28.77 12.03
N VAL A 132 -28.08 -28.32 13.25
CA VAL A 132 -28.14 -29.20 14.42
C VAL A 132 -29.57 -29.70 14.64
N ILE A 133 -29.70 -31.00 14.83
CA ILE A 133 -30.95 -31.69 15.16
C ILE A 133 -30.78 -32.60 16.36
N PHE A 134 -31.83 -32.79 17.12
CA PHE A 134 -31.90 -33.72 18.24
C PHE A 134 -32.74 -34.90 17.84
N VAL A 135 -32.25 -36.13 18.01
CA VAL A 135 -32.97 -37.33 17.60
C VAL A 135 -32.99 -38.36 18.72
N GLY A 136 -34.19 -38.90 19.01
CA GLY A 136 -34.40 -39.93 20.02
C GLY A 136 -34.78 -39.38 21.39
N GLN A 137 -34.78 -40.27 22.39
CA GLN A 137 -35.29 -39.99 23.74
C GLN A 137 -34.21 -39.80 24.82
N ASN A 138 -32.95 -39.88 24.45
CA ASN A 138 -31.84 -39.73 25.42
C ASN A 138 -31.63 -38.26 25.81
N SER A 139 -30.99 -38.04 26.94
CA SER A 139 -30.57 -36.69 27.33
C SER A 139 -29.56 -36.14 26.37
N HIS A 140 -29.96 -35.14 25.62
CA HIS A 140 -29.12 -34.42 24.68
C HIS A 140 -28.28 -33.38 25.43
N TYR A 141 -27.07 -33.08 24.93
CA TYR A 141 -26.31 -31.96 25.44
C TYR A 141 -26.60 -30.70 24.65
N THR A 142 -26.36 -29.57 25.29
CA THR A 142 -26.56 -28.25 24.72
C THR A 142 -25.58 -28.00 23.54
N VAL A 143 -26.04 -27.29 22.53
CA VAL A 143 -25.22 -26.87 21.40
C VAL A 143 -25.13 -25.37 21.38
N ILE A 144 -23.94 -24.84 21.11
CA ILE A 144 -23.72 -23.43 20.87
C ILE A 144 -23.59 -23.18 19.37
N ASP A 145 -24.16 -22.08 18.92
CA ASP A 145 -24.14 -21.62 17.53
C ASP A 145 -23.83 -20.13 17.48
N LEU A 146 -22.71 -19.74 16.85
CA LEU A 146 -22.26 -18.36 16.76
C LEU A 146 -23.22 -17.57 15.84
N ASP A 147 -23.80 -16.50 16.37
CA ASP A 147 -24.58 -15.58 15.56
C ASP A 147 -23.65 -14.60 14.83
N THR A 148 -23.47 -14.83 13.53
CA THR A 148 -22.64 -13.99 12.67
C THR A 148 -23.36 -12.75 12.13
N ASN A 149 -24.67 -12.64 12.33
CA ASN A 149 -25.48 -11.55 11.79
C ASN A 149 -25.33 -10.25 12.59
N ILE A 150 -24.95 -10.35 13.86
CA ILE A 150 -24.74 -9.20 14.73
C ILE A 150 -23.25 -9.16 15.06
N LEU A 151 -22.50 -8.26 14.44
CA LEU A 151 -21.13 -7.99 14.83
C LEU A 151 -21.14 -7.02 16.01
N PRO A 152 -20.85 -7.49 17.23
CA PRO A 152 -20.77 -6.61 18.40
C PRO A 152 -19.65 -5.60 18.20
N VAL A 153 -19.83 -4.38 18.72
CA VAL A 153 -18.78 -3.36 18.70
C VAL A 153 -17.64 -3.83 19.60
N SER A 154 -16.61 -4.35 18.98
CA SER A 154 -15.40 -4.80 19.69
C SER A 154 -14.39 -3.64 19.75
N SER A 155 -13.75 -3.48 20.91
CA SER A 155 -12.56 -2.64 21.07
C SER A 155 -11.29 -3.48 20.88
N ASN A 156 -10.14 -2.81 20.88
CA ASN A 156 -8.86 -3.52 20.78
C ASN A 156 -8.56 -4.39 22.00
N ASP A 157 -9.10 -4.01 23.16
CA ASP A 157 -8.93 -4.73 24.43
C ASP A 157 -10.04 -5.73 24.75
N VAL A 158 -11.24 -5.53 24.18
CA VAL A 158 -12.41 -6.33 24.50
C VAL A 158 -13.13 -6.74 23.22
N LYS A 159 -13.33 -8.04 23.07
CA LYS A 159 -14.10 -8.64 21.99
C LYS A 159 -15.38 -9.23 22.54
N TYR A 160 -16.45 -9.10 21.79
CA TYR A 160 -17.76 -9.67 22.12
C TYR A 160 -18.13 -10.70 21.05
N LEU A 161 -18.64 -11.84 21.50
CA LEU A 161 -19.18 -12.89 20.65
C LEU A 161 -20.59 -13.21 21.10
N GLN A 162 -21.50 -13.44 20.17
CA GLN A 162 -22.90 -13.74 20.48
C GLN A 162 -23.24 -15.16 20.05
N TYR A 163 -23.85 -15.93 20.97
CA TYR A 163 -24.19 -17.31 20.73
C TYR A 163 -25.67 -17.57 20.99
N ASN A 164 -26.27 -18.27 20.04
CA ASN A 164 -27.54 -18.96 20.27
C ASN A 164 -27.27 -20.28 20.96
N ILE A 165 -28.12 -20.63 21.90
CA ILE A 165 -28.05 -21.92 22.57
C ILE A 165 -29.20 -22.78 22.08
N LEU A 166 -28.86 -23.93 21.48
CA LEU A 166 -29.81 -24.90 20.99
C LEU A 166 -29.93 -26.02 22.01
N GLN A 167 -31.18 -26.26 22.41
CA GLN A 167 -31.56 -27.35 23.29
C GLN A 167 -32.81 -28.03 22.74
N PRO A 168 -32.94 -29.37 22.99
CA PRO A 168 -34.20 -30.02 22.56
C PRO A 168 -35.35 -29.43 23.39
N GLU A 169 -36.38 -28.97 22.70
CA GLU A 169 -37.65 -28.67 23.38
C GLU A 169 -38.15 -29.95 24.07
N ASP A 170 -38.38 -29.88 25.36
CA ASP A 170 -39.10 -30.96 26.05
C ASP A 170 -40.57 -30.88 25.62
N ALA A 171 -40.96 -31.68 24.63
CA ALA A 171 -42.32 -31.75 24.10
C ALA A 171 -43.36 -32.12 25.17
N SER A 172 -42.95 -32.57 26.34
CA SER A 172 -43.87 -32.95 27.42
C SER A 172 -44.28 -31.78 28.31
N THR A 173 -43.50 -30.70 28.40
CA THR A 173 -43.75 -29.60 29.32
C THR A 173 -43.95 -28.25 28.70
N GLY A 174 -43.62 -28.06 27.40
CA GLY A 174 -43.68 -26.75 26.74
C GLY A 174 -42.75 -25.69 27.38
N ASN A 175 -41.96 -26.08 28.34
CA ASN A 175 -40.92 -25.24 28.93
C ASN A 175 -39.62 -25.51 28.19
N VAL A 176 -39.14 -24.52 27.50
CA VAL A 176 -37.73 -24.40 27.17
C VAL A 176 -37.02 -24.46 28.52
N GLY A 177 -36.34 -25.54 28.81
CA GLY A 177 -35.62 -25.69 30.06
C GLY A 177 -34.61 -24.57 30.20
N ILE A 178 -34.92 -23.52 30.96
CA ILE A 178 -33.94 -22.48 31.30
C ILE A 178 -32.84 -23.24 32.01
N ILE A 179 -31.68 -23.36 31.33
CA ILE A 179 -30.49 -23.88 31.96
C ILE A 179 -30.03 -22.83 32.98
N ASN A 180 -30.40 -23.06 34.23
CA ASN A 180 -29.78 -22.36 35.33
C ASN A 180 -28.40 -22.99 35.52
N ASP A 181 -27.34 -22.23 35.65
CA ASP A 181 -25.93 -22.66 35.82
C ASP A 181 -25.22 -23.17 34.55
N ILE A 182 -25.17 -22.37 33.52
CA ILE A 182 -24.23 -22.55 32.41
C ILE A 182 -22.94 -21.78 32.67
N SER A 183 -21.82 -22.31 32.17
CA SER A 183 -20.55 -21.62 32.17
C SER A 183 -19.93 -21.69 30.77
N PHE A 184 -19.65 -20.55 30.17
CA PHE A 184 -18.83 -20.52 29.00
C PHE A 184 -17.36 -20.66 29.39
N MET A 185 -16.67 -21.50 28.67
CA MET A 185 -15.25 -21.79 28.85
C MET A 185 -14.54 -21.76 27.53
N ALA A 186 -13.24 -21.54 27.58
CA ALA A 186 -12.41 -21.66 26.35
C ALA A 186 -11.05 -22.30 26.68
N ASN A 187 -10.58 -23.11 25.76
CA ASN A 187 -9.17 -23.44 25.67
C ASN A 187 -8.50 -22.39 24.79
N ILE A 188 -7.53 -21.68 25.34
CA ILE A 188 -6.88 -20.56 24.66
C ILE A 188 -5.40 -20.79 24.51
N CYS A 189 -4.84 -20.37 23.37
CA CYS A 189 -3.40 -20.31 23.15
C CYS A 189 -3.05 -19.13 22.23
N GLN A 190 -1.86 -18.58 22.42
CA GLN A 190 -1.32 -17.62 21.48
C GLN A 190 -0.92 -18.33 20.17
N PHE A 191 -1.29 -17.74 19.03
CA PHE A 191 -1.16 -18.34 17.71
C PHE A 191 -0.18 -17.55 16.84
N SER A 192 0.68 -18.27 16.13
CA SER A 192 1.56 -17.66 15.12
C SER A 192 1.85 -18.68 14.01
N GLY A 193 1.87 -18.19 12.80
CA GLY A 193 1.97 -19.06 11.63
C GLY A 193 0.75 -19.96 11.50
N ASN A 194 0.89 -21.25 11.75
CA ASN A 194 -0.20 -22.24 11.68
C ASN A 194 -0.32 -23.09 12.97
N SER A 195 0.16 -22.59 14.09
CA SER A 195 0.18 -23.37 15.36
C SER A 195 0.12 -22.49 16.59
N CYS A 196 -0.31 -23.10 17.72
CA CYS A 196 -0.16 -22.52 19.03
C CYS A 196 1.32 -22.43 19.41
N ILE A 197 1.76 -21.24 19.84
CA ILE A 197 3.14 -20.97 20.31
C ILE A 197 3.24 -20.91 21.85
N SER A 198 2.11 -20.78 22.55
CA SER A 198 2.03 -20.85 23.99
C SER A 198 1.40 -22.16 24.47
N GLU A 199 1.55 -22.47 25.78
CA GLU A 199 0.78 -23.54 26.37
C GLU A 199 -0.72 -23.22 26.29
N THR A 200 -1.52 -24.26 26.00
CA THR A 200 -2.98 -24.14 26.00
C THR A 200 -3.47 -24.10 27.43
N ARG A 201 -4.27 -23.10 27.78
CA ARG A 201 -4.88 -22.96 29.10
C ARG A 201 -6.40 -22.88 29.00
N ASN A 202 -7.09 -23.44 29.99
CA ASN A 202 -8.52 -23.36 30.09
C ASN A 202 -8.93 -22.14 30.93
N VAL A 203 -9.91 -21.37 30.45
CA VAL A 203 -10.38 -20.15 31.13
C VAL A 203 -11.90 -20.13 31.17
N PHE A 204 -12.47 -19.45 32.17
CA PHE A 204 -13.89 -19.09 32.17
C PHE A 204 -14.09 -17.78 31.48
N LEU A 205 -15.17 -17.69 30.67
CA LEU A 205 -15.57 -16.48 29.96
C LEU A 205 -16.79 -15.86 30.64
N ASN A 206 -16.72 -14.55 30.84
CA ASN A 206 -17.87 -13.79 31.30
C ASN A 206 -18.94 -13.76 30.21
N HIS A 207 -20.20 -13.89 30.63
CA HIS A 207 -21.32 -13.82 29.68
C HIS A 207 -22.50 -13.05 30.27
N SER A 208 -23.34 -12.53 29.41
CA SER A 208 -24.63 -11.92 29.75
C SER A 208 -25.72 -12.47 28.79
N ILE A 209 -26.98 -12.40 29.26
CA ILE A 209 -28.12 -12.84 28.44
C ILE A 209 -28.84 -11.60 27.94
N HIS A 210 -29.04 -11.51 26.62
CA HIS A 210 -29.81 -10.45 25.99
C HIS A 210 -31.30 -10.73 26.01
N ALA A 211 -32.10 -9.66 25.89
CA ALA A 211 -33.57 -9.76 25.88
C ALA A 211 -34.13 -10.66 24.79
N ASP A 212 -33.37 -10.80 23.69
CA ASP A 212 -33.75 -11.63 22.54
C ASP A 212 -33.36 -13.11 22.71
N GLY A 213 -32.77 -13.47 23.88
CA GLY A 213 -32.45 -14.84 24.25
C GLY A 213 -31.08 -15.36 23.86
N PHE A 214 -30.27 -14.57 23.16
CA PHE A 214 -28.88 -14.98 22.91
C PHE A 214 -27.93 -14.58 24.05
N TYR A 215 -26.82 -15.25 24.09
CA TYR A 215 -25.76 -15.04 25.07
C TYR A 215 -24.63 -14.25 24.45
N GLU A 216 -24.23 -13.16 25.13
CA GLU A 216 -23.06 -12.38 24.76
C GLU A 216 -21.90 -12.74 25.66
N ILE A 217 -20.78 -13.11 25.08
CA ILE A 217 -19.55 -13.44 25.77
C ILE A 217 -18.57 -12.27 25.65
N GLU A 218 -18.06 -11.81 26.78
CA GLU A 218 -17.01 -10.80 26.82
C GLU A 218 -15.64 -11.49 26.93
N ILE A 219 -14.78 -11.22 25.97
CA ILE A 219 -13.38 -11.65 25.95
C ILE A 219 -12.50 -10.43 26.18
N ASN A 220 -12.08 -10.25 27.44
CA ASN A 220 -11.31 -9.10 27.89
C ASN A 220 -9.82 -9.46 27.99
N LYS A 221 -8.98 -8.75 27.23
CA LYS A 221 -7.53 -8.95 27.20
C LYS A 221 -6.90 -8.92 28.59
N LEU A 222 -7.19 -7.88 29.37
CA LEU A 222 -6.64 -7.70 30.70
C LEU A 222 -7.18 -8.78 31.70
N GLY A 223 -8.49 -9.04 31.63
CA GLY A 223 -9.14 -10.03 32.48
C GLY A 223 -8.59 -11.45 32.28
N LEU A 224 -8.21 -11.76 31.05
CA LEU A 224 -7.61 -13.05 30.68
C LEU A 224 -6.08 -13.03 30.69
N ASN A 225 -5.44 -11.90 31.03
CA ASN A 225 -3.99 -11.70 31.00
C ASN A 225 -3.37 -12.14 29.66
N LEU A 226 -3.90 -11.61 28.56
CA LEU A 226 -3.39 -11.83 27.22
C LEU A 226 -2.37 -10.74 26.85
N VAL A 227 -1.35 -11.11 26.10
CA VAL A 227 -0.45 -10.18 25.42
C VAL A 227 -0.99 -9.86 24.03
N ASP A 228 -0.48 -8.79 23.40
CA ASP A 228 -0.82 -8.49 22.02
C ASP A 228 -0.44 -9.64 21.10
N GLY A 229 -1.24 -9.83 20.05
CA GLY A 229 -1.08 -10.90 19.10
C GLY A 229 -2.39 -11.61 18.76
N ILE A 230 -2.26 -12.67 18.02
CA ILE A 230 -3.36 -13.52 17.59
C ILE A 230 -3.55 -14.63 18.64
N TRP A 231 -4.79 -14.86 19.02
CA TRP A 231 -5.16 -15.88 19.98
C TRP A 231 -6.22 -16.79 19.41
N ASN A 232 -6.04 -18.09 19.53
CA ASN A 232 -7.05 -19.08 19.23
C ASN A 232 -7.84 -19.38 20.50
N PHE A 233 -9.16 -19.40 20.32
CA PHE A 233 -10.15 -19.75 21.34
C PHE A 233 -10.94 -20.94 20.82
N GLU A 234 -10.88 -22.06 21.53
CA GLU A 234 -11.81 -23.17 21.40
C GLU A 234 -12.87 -22.99 22.50
N ILE A 235 -14.00 -22.37 22.12
CA ILE A 235 -15.07 -21.96 23.04
C ILE A 235 -16.09 -23.08 23.15
N TYR A 236 -16.54 -23.36 24.35
CA TYR A 236 -17.58 -24.33 24.63
C TYR A 236 -18.38 -23.95 25.88
N LEU A 237 -19.58 -24.46 25.95
CA LEU A 237 -20.46 -24.30 27.08
C LEU A 237 -20.38 -25.56 27.97
N ARG A 238 -20.37 -25.37 29.27
CA ARG A 238 -20.55 -26.43 30.28
C ARG A 238 -21.87 -26.21 30.97
N ASP A 239 -22.74 -27.22 30.94
CA ASP A 239 -24.04 -27.19 31.63
C ASP A 239 -23.95 -27.60 33.11
N GLN A 240 -25.10 -27.50 33.81
CA GLN A 240 -25.23 -27.88 35.21
C GLN A 240 -24.87 -29.35 35.52
N TYR A 241 -24.92 -30.24 34.50
CA TYR A 241 -24.54 -31.65 34.63
C TYR A 241 -23.09 -31.91 34.22
N LEU A 242 -22.29 -30.84 34.07
CA LEU A 242 -20.89 -30.88 33.63
C LEU A 242 -20.70 -31.43 32.20
N ARG A 243 -21.75 -31.48 31.41
CA ARG A 243 -21.65 -31.87 29.98
C ARG A 243 -21.14 -30.68 29.18
N LEU A 244 -20.36 -30.97 28.15
CA LEU A 244 -19.79 -29.97 27.28
C LEU A 244 -20.59 -29.87 25.97
N SER A 245 -20.74 -28.67 25.46
CA SER A 245 -21.29 -28.44 24.15
C SER A 245 -20.30 -28.83 23.02
N ASN A 246 -20.71 -28.67 21.77
CA ASN A 246 -19.76 -28.56 20.65
C ASN A 246 -18.77 -27.42 20.92
N PRO A 247 -17.53 -27.54 20.47
CA PRO A 247 -16.58 -26.41 20.44
C PRO A 247 -16.90 -25.48 19.28
N ASP A 248 -16.67 -24.18 19.48
CA ASP A 248 -16.57 -23.17 18.44
C ASP A 248 -15.13 -22.62 18.44
N TYR A 249 -14.54 -22.46 17.24
CA TYR A 249 -13.16 -22.06 17.08
C TYR A 249 -13.09 -20.64 16.56
N GLN A 250 -12.59 -19.74 17.41
CA GLN A 250 -12.44 -18.33 17.06
C GLN A 250 -10.98 -17.92 17.10
N GLN A 251 -10.57 -17.14 16.12
CA GLN A 251 -9.27 -16.49 16.09
C GLN A 251 -9.44 -14.99 16.30
N LEU A 252 -8.93 -14.48 17.42
CA LEU A 252 -9.09 -13.09 17.83
C LEU A 252 -7.74 -12.39 17.91
N THR A 253 -7.69 -11.19 17.35
CA THR A 253 -6.51 -10.34 17.39
C THR A 253 -6.68 -9.30 18.49
N PHE A 254 -5.67 -9.19 19.34
CA PHE A 254 -5.53 -8.12 20.32
C PHE A 254 -4.30 -7.31 19.97
N ASP A 255 -4.49 -6.01 19.85
CA ASP A 255 -3.44 -5.06 19.56
C ASP A 255 -3.75 -3.74 20.28
N THR A 256 -2.82 -3.30 21.11
CA THR A 256 -2.98 -2.10 21.93
C THR A 256 -1.81 -1.13 21.79
N ASN A 257 -0.85 -1.45 20.90
CA ASN A 257 0.33 -0.65 20.70
C ASN A 257 0.33 -0.05 19.29
N PRO A 258 0.73 1.21 19.13
CA PRO A 258 0.96 1.78 17.82
C PRO A 258 2.22 1.19 17.18
N PRO A 259 2.32 1.18 15.86
CA PRO A 259 3.52 0.73 15.15
C PRO A 259 4.73 1.62 15.48
N ILE A 260 5.92 1.03 15.48
CA ILE A 260 7.19 1.75 15.59
C ILE A 260 7.72 2.00 14.19
N VAL A 261 8.01 3.26 13.88
CA VAL A 261 8.41 3.70 12.53
C VAL A 261 9.79 4.32 12.58
N ASN A 262 10.68 3.94 11.64
CA ASN A 262 11.98 4.57 11.49
C ASN A 262 12.23 4.86 10.00
N ILE A 263 12.55 6.12 9.69
CA ILE A 263 12.92 6.55 8.34
C ILE A 263 14.46 6.57 8.25
N SER A 264 14.99 6.09 7.15
CA SER A 264 16.43 6.14 6.82
C SER A 264 16.65 6.76 5.44
N GLY A 265 17.71 7.53 5.30
CA GLY A 265 18.07 8.22 4.08
C GLY A 265 19.38 8.97 4.21
N VAL A 266 19.66 9.89 3.30
CA VAL A 266 20.82 10.79 3.35
C VAL A 266 20.47 12.04 4.18
N GLU A 267 21.44 12.59 4.88
CA GLU A 267 21.27 13.79 5.72
C GLU A 267 21.38 15.09 4.92
N SER A 268 22.16 15.08 3.84
CA SER A 268 22.29 16.20 2.91
C SER A 268 22.50 15.74 1.48
N ILE A 269 22.16 16.61 0.54
CA ILE A 269 22.35 16.41 -0.91
C ILE A 269 22.42 17.78 -1.58
N ASP A 270 23.11 17.86 -2.72
CA ASP A 270 23.09 19.06 -3.55
C ASP A 270 21.74 19.22 -4.24
N GLU A 271 21.37 20.43 -4.51
CA GLU A 271 20.22 20.79 -5.33
C GLU A 271 20.26 20.07 -6.70
N MET A 272 19.10 19.76 -7.29
CA MET A 272 18.92 18.87 -8.45
C MET A 272 19.39 17.43 -8.21
N GLY A 273 19.80 17.09 -7.00
CA GLY A 273 20.14 15.73 -6.60
C GLY A 273 18.90 14.86 -6.40
N THR A 274 19.11 13.54 -6.51
CA THR A 274 18.06 12.53 -6.27
C THR A 274 18.48 11.61 -5.14
N ALA A 275 17.61 11.41 -4.15
CA ALA A 275 17.88 10.52 -3.02
C ALA A 275 16.74 9.54 -2.76
N VAL A 276 17.12 8.41 -2.17
CA VAL A 276 16.19 7.33 -1.77
C VAL A 276 16.03 7.35 -0.26
N PHE A 277 14.78 7.26 0.18
CA PHE A 277 14.39 7.12 1.57
C PHE A 277 13.64 5.82 1.76
N SER A 278 13.93 5.14 2.86
CA SER A 278 13.30 3.87 3.20
C SER A 278 12.75 3.93 4.62
N VAL A 279 11.62 3.28 4.83
CA VAL A 279 11.00 3.14 6.14
C VAL A 279 11.07 1.69 6.61
N SER A 280 11.40 1.51 7.87
CA SER A 280 11.21 0.25 8.59
C SER A 280 10.07 0.42 9.60
N VAL A 281 9.19 -0.57 9.65
CA VAL A 281 8.05 -0.60 10.56
C VAL A 281 8.13 -1.86 11.38
N ASP A 282 7.91 -1.72 12.67
CA ASP A 282 7.75 -2.83 13.61
C ASP A 282 6.42 -2.65 14.35
N ASP A 283 5.50 -3.57 14.14
CA ASP A 283 4.19 -3.62 14.78
C ASP A 283 4.03 -4.89 15.63
N GLY A 284 5.14 -5.35 16.18
CA GLY A 284 5.17 -6.49 17.07
C GLY A 284 4.85 -7.82 16.39
N TYR A 285 3.59 -8.17 16.22
CA TYR A 285 3.20 -9.49 15.69
C TYR A 285 2.90 -9.51 14.19
N ASP A 286 2.52 -8.39 13.60
CA ASP A 286 2.18 -8.34 12.16
C ASP A 286 2.46 -6.99 11.47
N SER A 287 3.73 -6.70 11.26
CA SER A 287 4.16 -5.49 10.53
C SER A 287 3.71 -5.45 9.06
N SER A 288 3.23 -6.58 8.51
CA SER A 288 2.78 -6.65 7.11
C SER A 288 1.41 -6.01 6.86
N LEU A 289 0.62 -5.80 7.92
CA LEU A 289 -0.71 -5.19 7.85
C LEU A 289 -0.70 -3.67 8.12
N VAL A 290 0.47 -3.08 8.29
CA VAL A 290 0.60 -1.63 8.52
C VAL A 290 0.52 -0.89 7.19
N SER A 291 -0.39 0.08 7.11
CA SER A 291 -0.50 0.98 5.97
C SER A 291 0.39 2.20 6.14
N LEU A 292 1.08 2.62 5.07
CA LEU A 292 2.00 3.74 5.08
C LEU A 292 1.48 4.90 4.22
N THR A 293 1.50 6.10 4.78
CA THR A 293 1.21 7.33 4.04
C THR A 293 2.40 8.25 4.12
N TRP A 294 2.99 8.56 2.96
CA TRP A 294 4.13 9.43 2.82
C TRP A 294 3.72 10.85 2.44
N THR A 295 4.35 11.83 3.06
CA THR A 295 4.23 13.24 2.70
C THR A 295 5.60 13.92 2.72
N VAL A 296 5.74 14.94 1.89
CA VAL A 296 6.94 15.77 1.80
C VAL A 296 6.55 17.22 2.07
N THR A 297 7.33 17.88 2.91
CA THR A 297 7.25 19.32 3.13
C THR A 297 8.47 19.96 2.49
N GLU A 298 8.25 20.84 1.54
CA GLU A 298 9.27 21.60 0.81
C GLU A 298 9.78 22.78 1.65
N PRO A 299 10.93 23.41 1.33
CA PRO A 299 11.48 24.55 2.09
C PRO A 299 10.53 25.76 2.20
N ASN A 300 9.69 25.97 1.18
CA ASN A 300 8.66 27.01 1.15
C ASN A 300 7.44 26.71 2.05
N GLY A 301 7.41 25.52 2.70
CA GLY A 301 6.34 25.07 3.57
C GLY A 301 5.19 24.36 2.85
N LEU A 302 5.28 24.13 1.54
CA LEU A 302 4.30 23.37 0.80
C LEU A 302 4.35 21.90 1.22
N ILE A 303 3.20 21.33 1.57
CA ILE A 303 3.07 19.92 1.90
C ILE A 303 2.39 19.20 0.73
N ARG A 304 3.01 18.15 0.24
CA ARG A 304 2.45 17.29 -0.82
C ARG A 304 2.55 15.81 -0.49
N GLY A 305 1.71 15.02 -1.09
CA GLY A 305 1.85 13.56 -1.13
C GLY A 305 2.93 13.13 -2.12
N ILE A 306 3.27 11.85 -2.09
CA ILE A 306 4.20 11.22 -3.02
C ILE A 306 3.46 10.82 -4.29
N SER A 307 4.02 11.12 -5.45
CA SER A 307 3.49 10.72 -6.74
C SER A 307 3.84 9.26 -7.08
N ASN A 308 3.07 8.62 -7.96
CA ASN A 308 3.32 7.22 -8.34
C ASN A 308 4.73 6.98 -8.92
N GLY A 309 5.33 7.99 -9.56
CA GLY A 309 6.67 7.87 -10.13
C GLY A 309 7.81 7.98 -9.11
N GLU A 310 7.51 8.44 -7.90
CA GLU A 310 8.46 8.58 -6.80
C GLU A 310 8.52 7.33 -5.89
N PHE A 311 7.54 6.41 -5.97
CA PHE A 311 7.58 5.14 -5.25
C PHE A 311 8.52 4.15 -5.93
N ILE A 312 9.44 3.57 -5.15
CA ILE A 312 10.26 2.40 -5.54
C ILE A 312 9.55 1.13 -5.06
N SER A 313 9.01 1.17 -3.85
CA SER A 313 8.20 0.13 -3.21
C SER A 313 7.28 0.78 -2.18
N ASP A 314 6.40 0.01 -1.54
CA ASP A 314 5.54 0.51 -0.46
C ASP A 314 6.36 1.13 0.69
N ASN A 315 7.58 0.63 0.92
CA ASN A 315 8.46 1.04 2.01
C ASN A 315 9.59 1.97 1.56
N SER A 316 9.66 2.41 0.31
CA SER A 316 10.74 3.27 -0.16
C SER A 316 10.31 4.19 -1.29
N ILE A 317 10.83 5.41 -1.24
CA ILE A 317 10.59 6.48 -2.20
C ILE A 317 11.90 7.04 -2.73
N GLN A 318 11.86 7.63 -3.92
CA GLN A 318 12.96 8.39 -4.52
C GLN A 318 12.47 9.79 -4.85
N LEU A 319 13.15 10.80 -4.33
CA LEU A 319 12.80 12.19 -4.52
C LEU A 319 13.87 12.94 -5.28
N LEU A 320 13.45 13.84 -6.16
CA LEU A 320 14.28 14.85 -6.77
C LEU A 320 14.13 16.16 -5.98
N PHE A 321 15.23 16.76 -5.58
CA PHE A 321 15.26 18.01 -4.82
C PHE A 321 15.61 19.17 -5.73
N ASN A 322 14.61 19.96 -6.10
CA ASN A 322 14.72 21.03 -7.08
C ASN A 322 14.83 22.43 -6.44
N GLU A 323 14.89 22.54 -5.14
CA GLU A 323 14.98 23.78 -4.37
C GLU A 323 15.89 23.55 -3.17
N SER A 324 16.80 24.45 -2.91
CA SER A 324 17.70 24.39 -1.75
C SER A 324 16.96 24.69 -0.45
N GLY A 325 17.50 24.21 0.67
CA GLY A 325 16.92 24.43 1.99
C GLY A 325 16.55 23.13 2.72
N THR A 326 15.74 23.22 3.75
CA THR A 326 15.38 22.08 4.58
C THR A 326 14.06 21.46 4.08
N TRP A 327 14.15 20.22 3.64
CA TRP A 327 13.00 19.38 3.29
C TRP A 327 12.68 18.47 4.46
N THR A 328 11.40 18.15 4.66
CA THR A 328 10.97 17.19 5.67
C THR A 328 10.14 16.09 5.03
N ILE A 329 10.58 14.86 5.20
CA ILE A 329 9.88 13.66 4.77
C ILE A 329 9.15 13.11 5.98
N SER A 330 7.84 12.89 5.87
CA SER A 330 7.00 12.39 6.95
C SER A 330 6.33 11.09 6.52
N VAL A 331 6.29 10.12 7.41
CA VAL A 331 5.55 8.88 7.25
C VAL A 331 4.54 8.75 8.39
N LEU A 332 3.30 8.53 8.02
CA LEU A 332 2.24 8.10 8.93
C LEU A 332 2.04 6.60 8.69
N ALA A 333 2.31 5.80 9.70
CA ALA A 333 2.02 4.37 9.71
C ALA A 333 0.75 4.10 10.53
N THR A 334 -0.18 3.35 9.97
CA THR A 334 -1.43 2.98 10.63
C THR A 334 -1.59 1.48 10.56
N ASP A 335 -1.76 0.84 11.71
CA ASP A 335 -1.98 -0.60 11.82
C ASP A 335 -3.40 -1.03 11.42
N SER A 336 -3.66 -2.32 11.47
CA SER A 336 -4.94 -2.93 11.07
C SER A 336 -6.10 -2.61 12.03
N VAL A 337 -5.80 -2.15 13.25
CA VAL A 337 -6.79 -1.81 14.29
C VAL A 337 -6.97 -0.30 14.49
N GLY A 338 -6.19 0.52 13.79
CA GLY A 338 -6.36 1.96 13.72
C GLY A 338 -5.43 2.76 14.64
N TYR A 339 -4.46 2.14 15.33
CA TYR A 339 -3.39 2.89 15.96
C TYR A 339 -2.41 3.41 14.92
N TYR A 340 -1.78 4.53 15.20
CA TYR A 340 -0.86 5.15 14.26
C TYR A 340 0.36 5.74 14.95
N ALA A 341 1.45 5.80 14.21
CA ALA A 341 2.64 6.54 14.55
C ALA A 341 3.08 7.42 13.37
N LYS A 342 3.66 8.55 13.68
CA LYS A 342 4.22 9.47 12.68
C LYS A 342 5.69 9.69 12.97
N GLU A 343 6.50 9.53 11.92
CA GLU A 343 7.93 9.84 11.97
C GLU A 343 8.27 10.91 10.92
N ASN A 344 9.24 11.77 11.24
CA ASN A 344 9.71 12.85 10.37
C ASN A 344 11.22 12.72 10.21
N TYR A 345 11.68 12.87 8.98
CA TYR A 345 13.08 12.89 8.61
C TYR A 345 13.40 14.18 7.88
N SER A 346 14.40 14.92 8.37
CA SER A 346 14.81 16.18 7.73
C SER A 346 16.08 15.96 6.92
N ILE A 347 16.11 16.53 5.72
CA ILE A 347 17.26 16.56 4.84
C ILE A 347 17.61 18.01 4.49
N ILE A 348 18.91 18.29 4.42
CA ILE A 348 19.41 19.58 3.98
C ILE A 348 19.78 19.48 2.50
N VAL A 349 19.13 20.28 1.67
CA VAL A 349 19.48 20.45 0.25
C VAL A 349 20.38 21.65 0.12
N GLU A 350 21.64 21.37 -0.24
CA GLU A 350 22.66 22.41 -0.36
C GLU A 350 22.49 23.15 -1.69
N ASN A 351 22.55 24.49 -1.63
CA ASN A 351 22.44 25.35 -2.77
C ASN A 351 23.66 25.23 -3.68
N LEU A 352 23.45 25.16 -5.00
CA LEU A 352 24.50 25.16 -6.00
C LEU A 352 24.74 26.58 -6.51
N PRO A 353 26.01 27.03 -6.62
CA PRO A 353 26.29 28.35 -7.15
C PRO A 353 26.05 28.42 -8.67
N PRO A 354 25.70 29.60 -9.20
CA PRO A 354 25.45 29.79 -10.64
C PRO A 354 26.67 29.45 -11.49
N VAL A 355 26.45 28.92 -12.70
CA VAL A 355 27.47 28.64 -13.69
C VAL A 355 27.58 29.82 -14.66
N ILE A 356 28.66 30.62 -14.49
CA ILE A 356 28.83 31.84 -15.26
C ILE A 356 29.17 31.52 -16.72
N VAL A 357 28.36 32.06 -17.63
CA VAL A 357 28.57 32.04 -19.08
C VAL A 357 28.63 33.48 -19.58
N VAL A 358 29.73 33.84 -20.21
CA VAL A 358 29.96 35.19 -20.73
C VAL A 358 30.23 35.15 -22.24
N GLU A 359 29.55 35.97 -22.99
CA GLU A 359 29.68 36.13 -24.43
C GLU A 359 30.08 37.58 -24.75
N ASN A 360 30.86 37.79 -25.80
CA ASN A 360 31.17 39.13 -26.30
C ASN A 360 30.23 39.51 -27.46
N SER A 361 30.41 40.72 -27.99
CA SER A 361 29.65 41.25 -29.12
C SER A 361 29.69 40.38 -30.40
N ASP A 362 30.66 39.49 -30.54
CA ASP A 362 30.83 38.54 -31.65
C ASP A 362 30.26 37.12 -31.29
N ASN A 363 29.53 36.98 -30.20
CA ASN A 363 28.98 35.72 -29.69
C ASN A 363 30.03 34.61 -29.38
N TYR A 364 31.23 34.97 -29.03
CA TYR A 364 32.24 34.05 -28.55
C TYR A 364 32.13 33.89 -27.04
N VAL A 365 32.10 32.63 -26.55
CA VAL A 365 32.10 32.33 -25.14
C VAL A 365 33.48 32.65 -24.54
N LEU A 366 33.52 33.51 -23.53
CA LEU A 366 34.71 33.83 -22.78
C LEU A 366 34.90 32.80 -21.65
N SER A 367 36.00 32.08 -21.67
CA SER A 367 36.51 31.33 -20.52
C SER A 367 37.84 31.92 -20.09
N GLU A 368 38.19 31.90 -18.82
CA GLU A 368 39.42 32.46 -18.21
C GLU A 368 40.49 32.87 -19.26
N GLY A 369 40.47 34.13 -19.69
CA GLY A 369 41.36 34.55 -20.79
C GLY A 369 41.63 36.04 -20.85
N LYS A 370 42.31 36.44 -21.91
CA LYS A 370 42.54 37.83 -22.27
C LYS A 370 41.63 38.20 -23.44
N PHE A 371 40.98 39.33 -23.30
CA PHE A 371 40.15 39.89 -24.36
C PHE A 371 40.73 41.24 -24.81
N SER A 372 40.85 41.47 -26.09
CA SER A 372 41.39 42.73 -26.64
C SER A 372 40.31 43.37 -27.53
N ILE A 373 40.02 44.65 -27.32
CA ILE A 373 38.97 45.42 -27.98
C ILE A 373 39.59 46.74 -28.45
N ASP A 374 39.05 47.25 -29.59
CA ASP A 374 39.38 48.58 -30.09
C ASP A 374 38.52 49.64 -29.37
N LEU A 375 39.12 50.73 -28.98
CA LEU A 375 38.45 51.83 -28.30
C LEU A 375 37.31 52.45 -29.13
N ASP A 376 37.53 52.52 -30.43
CA ASP A 376 36.57 53.19 -31.39
C ASP A 376 35.41 52.30 -31.79
N GLU A 377 35.42 51.01 -31.46
CA GLU A 377 34.36 50.07 -31.75
C GLU A 377 33.41 49.90 -30.55
N PRO A 378 32.09 49.97 -30.72
CA PRO A 378 31.16 49.67 -29.67
C PRO A 378 31.23 48.17 -29.30
N TRP A 379 31.52 47.87 -28.05
CA TRP A 379 31.58 46.51 -27.53
C TRP A 379 30.68 46.32 -26.33
N PHE A 380 30.29 45.08 -26.11
CA PHE A 380 29.63 44.62 -24.87
C PHE A 380 30.04 43.19 -24.56
N ILE A 381 30.06 42.89 -23.30
CA ILE A 381 30.22 41.54 -22.75
C ILE A 381 28.95 41.20 -22.01
N ASN A 382 28.30 40.11 -22.40
CA ASN A 382 26.99 39.71 -21.91
C ASN A 382 27.08 38.43 -21.07
N ALA A 383 26.56 38.44 -19.87
CA ALA A 383 26.46 37.31 -18.97
C ALA A 383 25.03 36.74 -18.83
N SER A 384 24.10 37.19 -19.70
CA SER A 384 22.69 36.75 -19.63
C SER A 384 22.48 35.25 -19.88
N GLN A 385 23.47 34.55 -20.41
CA GLN A 385 23.46 33.09 -20.62
C GLN A 385 23.98 32.32 -19.39
N THR A 386 24.29 33.00 -18.29
CA THR A 386 24.61 32.37 -17.02
C THR A 386 23.43 31.48 -16.60
N THR A 387 23.74 30.28 -16.19
CA THR A 387 22.75 29.28 -15.81
C THR A 387 22.83 28.95 -14.33
N ASP A 388 21.71 28.61 -13.77
CA ASP A 388 21.56 28.12 -12.42
C ASP A 388 20.46 27.05 -12.38
N THR A 389 20.15 26.55 -11.20
CA THR A 389 18.99 25.68 -11.01
C THR A 389 17.70 26.45 -11.36
N ALA A 390 16.64 25.69 -11.65
CA ALA A 390 15.41 26.31 -12.14
C ALA A 390 14.72 27.22 -11.09
N SER A 391 15.01 26.98 -9.81
CA SER A 391 14.51 27.79 -8.68
C SER A 391 15.19 29.18 -8.63
N ASP A 392 16.47 29.26 -8.97
CA ASP A 392 17.32 30.40 -8.73
C ASP A 392 17.61 31.23 -9.99
N LEU A 393 17.43 30.63 -11.15
CA LEU A 393 17.73 31.26 -12.45
C LEU A 393 17.07 32.62 -12.67
N ALA A 394 15.88 32.84 -12.14
CA ALA A 394 15.13 34.07 -12.36
C ALA A 394 15.62 35.26 -11.53
N GLU A 395 16.40 35.02 -10.47
CA GLU A 395 16.78 36.02 -9.47
C GLU A 395 18.31 36.19 -9.34
N LEU A 396 19.06 35.93 -10.42
CA LEU A 396 20.51 36.13 -10.43
C LEU A 396 20.87 37.62 -10.35
N SER A 397 21.79 37.95 -9.48
CA SER A 397 22.39 39.29 -9.36
C SER A 397 23.81 39.29 -9.92
N PHE A 398 24.15 40.34 -10.67
CA PHE A 398 25.45 40.46 -11.36
C PHE A 398 26.20 41.66 -10.82
N ALA A 399 27.49 41.49 -10.53
CA ALA A 399 28.36 42.57 -10.09
C ALA A 399 29.69 42.52 -10.87
N TRP A 400 29.98 43.56 -11.64
CA TRP A 400 31.20 43.72 -12.39
C TRP A 400 32.19 44.60 -11.68
N PHE A 401 33.41 44.11 -11.54
CA PHE A 401 34.49 44.85 -10.96
C PHE A 401 35.62 45.03 -11.99
N ALA A 402 36.10 46.23 -12.12
CA ALA A 402 37.33 46.54 -12.88
C ALA A 402 38.40 47.03 -11.94
N ASP A 403 39.60 46.44 -11.99
CA ASP A 403 40.72 46.77 -11.12
C ASP A 403 40.39 46.79 -9.62
N LYS A 404 39.44 45.89 -9.22
CA LYS A 404 38.90 45.69 -7.85
C LYS A 404 37.83 46.73 -7.42
N GLU A 405 37.45 47.66 -8.25
CA GLU A 405 36.37 48.59 -7.97
C GLU A 405 35.08 48.13 -8.65
N LEU A 406 33.93 48.21 -7.95
CA LEU A 406 32.61 47.90 -8.53
C LEU A 406 32.28 48.94 -9.60
N VAL A 407 32.05 48.51 -10.82
CA VAL A 407 31.77 49.41 -11.95
C VAL A 407 30.36 49.28 -12.50
N HIS A 408 29.68 48.10 -12.33
CA HIS A 408 28.37 47.89 -12.86
C HIS A 408 27.63 46.70 -12.16
N GLU A 409 26.29 46.83 -12.10
CA GLU A 409 25.39 45.82 -11.49
C GLU A 409 24.25 45.49 -12.45
N ASP A 410 24.59 44.83 -13.57
CA ASP A 410 23.65 44.29 -14.55
C ASP A 410 24.28 43.10 -15.27
N ASN A 411 23.53 42.37 -16.10
CA ASN A 411 24.01 41.19 -16.81
C ASN A 411 24.97 41.51 -17.97
N ASN A 412 25.24 42.77 -18.26
CA ASN A 412 26.17 43.19 -19.34
C ASN A 412 27.16 44.24 -18.90
N LEU A 413 28.35 44.20 -19.45
CA LEU A 413 29.39 45.21 -19.29
C LEU A 413 29.66 45.80 -20.70
N SER A 414 29.67 47.14 -20.86
CA SER A 414 29.83 47.79 -22.15
C SER A 414 30.93 48.85 -22.14
N HIS A 415 31.24 49.37 -23.35
CA HIS A 415 32.22 50.42 -23.55
C HIS A 415 31.87 51.73 -22.87
N ASP A 416 30.59 51.98 -22.57
CA ASP A 416 30.13 53.19 -21.84
C ASP A 416 30.57 53.16 -20.38
N ILE A 417 30.85 51.97 -19.83
CA ILE A 417 31.25 51.77 -18.44
C ILE A 417 32.75 51.78 -18.26
N ILE A 418 33.48 51.09 -19.20
CA ILE A 418 34.93 51.08 -19.24
C ILE A 418 35.41 51.56 -20.59
N ASN A 419 35.95 52.77 -20.63
CA ASN A 419 36.40 53.47 -21.84
C ASN A 419 37.85 53.95 -21.78
N SER A 420 38.61 53.52 -20.81
CA SER A 420 40.04 53.90 -20.66
C SER A 420 40.95 52.91 -21.35
N VAL A 421 41.88 53.43 -22.18
CA VAL A 421 42.92 52.61 -22.83
C VAL A 421 43.80 51.96 -21.77
N GLY A 422 44.03 50.67 -21.94
CA GLY A 422 44.87 49.90 -21.03
C GLY A 422 44.38 48.46 -20.82
N THR A 423 44.99 47.75 -19.92
CA THR A 423 44.57 46.41 -19.50
C THR A 423 43.89 46.48 -18.13
N HIS A 424 42.64 46.17 -18.08
CA HIS A 424 41.83 46.13 -16.87
C HIS A 424 41.64 44.70 -16.41
N ALA A 425 41.83 44.44 -15.11
CA ALA A 425 41.51 43.16 -14.49
C ALA A 425 39.99 43.13 -14.16
N ILE A 426 39.23 42.34 -14.91
CA ILE A 426 37.80 42.22 -14.75
C ILE A 426 37.46 41.00 -13.88
N MET A 427 36.57 41.22 -12.93
CA MET A 427 35.91 40.15 -12.16
C MET A 427 34.42 40.32 -12.30
N LEU A 428 33.75 39.28 -12.73
CA LEU A 428 32.28 39.15 -12.63
C LEU A 428 31.95 38.24 -11.45
N GLU A 429 31.15 38.73 -10.55
CA GLU A 429 30.54 37.94 -9.49
C GLU A 429 29.06 37.83 -9.78
N VAL A 430 28.55 36.59 -9.83
CA VAL A 430 27.12 36.31 -9.97
C VAL A 430 26.66 35.57 -8.73
N THR A 431 25.61 36.09 -8.11
CA THR A 431 25.05 35.57 -6.87
C THR A 431 23.57 35.22 -7.10
N ASP A 432 23.16 34.06 -6.64
CA ASP A 432 21.76 33.63 -6.66
C ASP A 432 20.95 34.25 -5.50
N ASN A 433 19.65 33.93 -5.42
CA ASN A 433 18.75 34.42 -4.37
C ASN A 433 19.01 33.76 -3.00
N ASN A 434 19.68 32.62 -2.96
CA ASN A 434 20.02 31.87 -1.74
C ASN A 434 21.39 32.21 -1.19
N GLY A 435 22.16 33.06 -1.93
CA GLY A 435 23.42 33.64 -1.49
C GLY A 435 24.67 32.88 -1.89
N ALA A 436 24.57 31.83 -2.71
CA ALA A 436 25.75 31.22 -3.31
C ALA A 436 26.25 32.06 -4.49
N SER A 437 27.55 32.17 -4.66
CA SER A 437 28.15 33.01 -5.70
C SER A 437 29.27 32.30 -6.45
N SER A 438 29.35 32.61 -7.74
CA SER A 438 30.48 32.24 -8.60
C SER A 438 31.19 33.47 -9.08
N LYS A 439 32.49 33.31 -9.38
CA LYS A 439 33.35 34.41 -9.84
C LYS A 439 34.10 34.00 -11.10
N LEU A 440 34.07 34.89 -12.10
CA LEU A 440 34.87 34.74 -13.34
C LEU A 440 35.87 35.88 -13.43
N PHE A 441 37.12 35.55 -13.71
CA PHE A 441 38.21 36.52 -13.85
C PHE A 441 38.75 36.49 -15.26
N PHE A 442 38.95 37.65 -15.86
CA PHE A 442 39.65 37.82 -17.13
C PHE A 442 40.27 39.19 -17.25
N ASN A 443 41.18 39.37 -18.23
CA ASN A 443 41.76 40.65 -18.54
C ASN A 443 41.14 41.25 -19.78
N LEU A 444 40.65 42.47 -19.71
CA LEU A 444 40.13 43.26 -20.81
C LEU A 444 41.19 44.26 -21.20
N THR A 445 41.71 44.16 -22.45
CA THR A 445 42.68 45.13 -22.97
C THR A 445 41.96 46.00 -24.01
N ILE A 446 41.89 47.28 -23.72
CA ILE A 446 41.34 48.29 -24.64
C ILE A 446 42.52 48.95 -25.31
N VAL A 447 42.59 48.85 -26.66
CA VAL A 447 43.66 49.40 -27.49
C VAL A 447 43.11 50.57 -28.28
N ASP A 448 43.90 51.64 -28.37
CA ASP A 448 43.68 52.74 -29.28
C ASP A 448 44.47 52.47 -30.56
N ASN A 449 43.78 52.09 -31.61
CA ASN A 449 44.40 51.68 -32.87
C ASN A 449 44.68 52.85 -33.83
N ASP A 450 44.65 54.11 -33.34
CA ASP A 450 45.06 55.23 -34.18
C ASP A 450 46.49 55.14 -34.75
N ASP A 451 47.30 54.19 -34.25
CA ASP A 451 48.60 53.84 -34.82
C ASP A 451 48.55 52.43 -35.46
N SER A 452 48.31 52.38 -36.76
CA SER A 452 48.33 51.16 -37.56
C SER A 452 49.74 50.54 -37.60
N GLU A 453 50.04 49.58 -36.73
CA GLU A 453 51.06 48.56 -37.06
C GLU A 453 50.50 47.14 -36.84
N SER A 454 50.49 46.43 -37.98
CA SER A 454 50.06 45.04 -38.08
C SER A 454 50.82 44.13 -37.12
N ILE A 455 50.12 43.57 -36.13
CA ILE A 455 50.66 42.48 -35.31
C ILE A 455 50.19 41.13 -35.86
N ASN A 456 51.16 40.31 -36.18
CA ASN A 456 51.13 39.03 -36.85
C ASN A 456 50.08 38.04 -36.33
N GLU A 457 49.32 37.46 -37.25
CA GLU A 457 48.34 36.35 -37.14
C GLU A 457 48.90 34.99 -36.66
N PHE A 458 50.02 34.91 -35.93
CA PHE A 458 50.70 33.61 -35.72
C PHE A 458 50.58 33.01 -34.31
N VAL A 459 49.86 33.64 -33.36
CA VAL A 459 49.83 33.12 -31.96
C VAL A 459 48.59 32.24 -31.66
N PHE A 460 47.56 32.26 -32.49
CA PHE A 460 46.30 31.59 -32.18
C PHE A 460 46.25 30.04 -32.27
N PRO A 461 47.04 29.33 -33.12
CA PRO A 461 46.90 27.87 -33.15
C PRO A 461 47.60 27.12 -32.03
N LEU A 462 48.53 27.77 -31.28
CA LEU A 462 49.29 27.04 -30.25
C LEU A 462 48.58 26.95 -28.91
N VAL A 463 47.74 27.92 -28.57
CA VAL A 463 47.02 27.97 -27.28
C VAL A 463 45.82 27.01 -27.28
N SER A 464 45.14 26.84 -28.42
CA SER A 464 44.03 25.91 -28.54
C SER A 464 44.42 24.42 -28.38
N LEU A 465 45.65 24.08 -28.78
CA LEU A 465 46.19 22.72 -28.67
C LEU A 465 46.57 22.37 -27.23
N ILE A 466 46.99 23.34 -26.42
CA ILE A 466 47.34 23.15 -25.00
C ILE A 466 46.04 22.97 -24.16
N LEU A 467 44.98 23.74 -24.46
CA LEU A 467 43.70 23.62 -23.74
C LEU A 467 42.96 22.31 -24.02
N LEU A 468 43.02 21.78 -25.25
CA LEU A 468 42.51 20.45 -25.58
C LEU A 468 43.30 19.31 -24.87
N GLY A 469 44.63 19.51 -24.68
CA GLY A 469 45.47 18.58 -23.93
C GLY A 469 45.12 18.51 -22.43
N VAL A 470 44.88 19.65 -21.79
CA VAL A 470 44.55 19.74 -20.37
C VAL A 470 43.16 19.23 -20.10
N GLY A 471 42.18 19.56 -20.96
CA GLY A 471 40.79 19.05 -20.88
C GLY A 471 40.73 17.52 -21.01
N SER A 472 41.51 16.95 -21.92
CA SER A 472 41.57 15.48 -22.11
C SER A 472 42.23 14.79 -20.91
N ILE A 473 43.23 15.38 -20.30
CA ILE A 473 43.86 14.84 -19.08
C ILE A 473 42.92 14.91 -17.89
N TYR A 474 42.18 16.00 -17.74
CA TYR A 474 41.17 16.14 -16.68
C TYR A 474 40.04 15.10 -16.84
N LEU A 475 39.56 14.88 -18.05
CA LEU A 475 38.53 13.85 -18.33
C LEU A 475 39.03 12.44 -18.03
N LEU A 476 40.29 12.12 -18.40
CA LEU A 476 40.94 10.84 -18.13
C LEU A 476 41.18 10.61 -16.64
N VAL A 477 41.49 11.64 -15.88
CA VAL A 477 41.65 11.55 -14.40
C VAL A 477 40.29 11.35 -13.73
N ARG A 478 39.23 11.99 -14.23
CA ARG A 478 37.87 11.81 -13.74
C ARG A 478 37.33 10.40 -14.03
N LEU A 479 37.55 9.87 -15.23
CA LEU A 479 37.17 8.51 -15.60
C LEU A 479 37.96 7.43 -14.83
N ARG A 480 39.19 7.71 -14.44
CA ARG A 480 40.02 6.80 -13.63
C ARG A 480 39.62 6.74 -12.15
N LYS A 481 38.90 7.74 -11.62
CA LYS A 481 38.39 7.76 -10.25
C LYS A 481 37.06 6.97 -10.06
N THR A 482 36.37 6.59 -11.15
CA THR A 482 35.14 5.83 -11.09
C THR A 482 35.33 4.31 -11.16
N ASP A 483 36.57 3.83 -11.43
CA ASP A 483 36.82 2.38 -11.63
C ASP A 483 37.47 1.69 -10.42
N SER A 484 37.12 2.02 -9.22
CA SER A 484 37.58 1.24 -8.08
C SER A 484 36.43 0.94 -7.11
N LYS A 485 35.67 -0.12 -7.39
CA LYS A 485 35.10 -1.07 -6.42
C LYS A 485 34.02 -1.95 -7.06
N PHE A 486 34.39 -2.84 -7.98
CA PHE A 486 33.62 -4.05 -8.21
C PHE A 486 34.46 -5.24 -7.76
N ASN A 487 34.23 -5.69 -6.53
CA ASN A 487 34.68 -6.99 -6.06
C ASN A 487 33.63 -8.04 -6.47
N LEU A 488 33.92 -8.81 -7.48
CA LEU A 488 33.19 -10.02 -7.83
C LEU A 488 33.43 -11.10 -6.75
N PRO A 489 32.38 -11.81 -6.28
CA PRO A 489 32.56 -12.94 -5.39
C PRO A 489 33.23 -14.10 -6.12
N LYS A 490 34.31 -14.65 -5.54
CA LYS A 490 34.96 -15.88 -6.00
C LYS A 490 34.04 -17.08 -5.70
N TRP A 491 33.60 -17.77 -6.72
CA TRP A 491 33.04 -19.12 -6.61
C TRP A 491 34.15 -20.10 -6.33
N ASN A 492 34.13 -20.75 -5.18
CA ASN A 492 34.93 -21.95 -4.92
C ASN A 492 34.16 -23.19 -5.39
N LYS A 493 34.91 -24.07 -6.04
CA LYS A 493 34.50 -25.39 -6.48
C LYS A 493 34.03 -26.28 -5.32
#